data_02013e9ca0e516943c2a5c93b2327030
#
_entry.id   02013e9ca0e516943c2a5c93b2327030
#
_cell.length_a   1.000
_cell.length_b   1.000
_cell.length_c   1.000
_cell.angle_alpha   90.00
_cell.angle_beta   90.00
_cell.angle_gamma   90.00
#
_symmetry.space_group_name_H-M   'P 1'
#
loop_
_entity.id
_entity.type
_entity.pdbx_description
1 polymer ?
#
loop_
_entity_poly.entity_id
_entity_poly.type
_entity_poly.pdbx_seq_one_letter_code
_entity_poly.pdbx_strand_id
1 'polypeptide(L)'
;MADLNARRGTRIIYLLLLSVQVIGAFFLIATVLPDFRQLALYPGEQLPYLRGDDFALVVAIVTMQAAYWYRLCRVPIPFQGSSIILSHMSLFLGRLSFIFGGALFALVFFRHVPELSDSTDTALMARRGLILAEMLFALFCLTLDLERLGTALGSNQQS
;
A
#
# COMPACT_ATOMS: atom_id res chain seq x y z
N MET A 1 -25.63 -27.18 5.41
CA MET A 1 -25.85 -26.05 4.48
C MET A 1 -25.48 -24.70 5.10
N ALA A 2 -25.79 -24.41 6.36
CA ALA A 2 -25.44 -23.14 7.02
C ALA A 2 -23.91 -22.86 7.07
N ASP A 3 -23.08 -23.86 7.33
CA ASP A 3 -21.64 -23.73 7.45
C ASP A 3 -20.94 -23.40 6.10
N LEU A 4 -21.44 -23.95 5.00
CA LEU A 4 -20.93 -23.63 3.64
C LEU A 4 -21.23 -22.19 3.24
N ASN A 5 -22.40 -21.67 3.62
CA ASN A 5 -22.77 -20.29 3.34
C ASN A 5 -21.95 -19.30 4.19
N ALA A 6 -21.68 -19.64 5.46
CA ALA A 6 -20.82 -18.83 6.32
C ALA A 6 -19.38 -18.75 5.80
N ARG A 7 -18.80 -19.86 5.37
CA ARG A 7 -17.45 -19.89 4.77
C ARG A 7 -17.37 -19.12 3.45
N ARG A 8 -18.42 -19.19 2.63
CA ARG A 8 -18.49 -18.41 1.38
C ARG A 8 -18.57 -16.91 1.66
N GLY A 9 -19.36 -16.49 2.64
CA GLY A 9 -19.46 -15.10 3.07
C GLY A 9 -18.11 -14.55 3.54
N THR A 10 -17.39 -15.30 4.38
CA THR A 10 -16.06 -14.92 4.87
C THR A 10 -15.05 -14.75 3.73
N ARG A 11 -15.07 -15.62 2.72
CA ARG A 11 -14.20 -15.51 1.53
C ARG A 11 -14.46 -14.23 0.75
N ILE A 12 -15.73 -13.90 0.52
CA ILE A 12 -16.12 -12.70 -0.23
C ILE A 12 -15.68 -11.45 0.52
N ILE A 13 -15.94 -11.36 1.81
CA ILE A 13 -15.52 -10.21 2.64
C ILE A 13 -14.01 -10.06 2.64
N TYR A 14 -13.27 -11.16 2.81
CA TYR A 14 -11.81 -11.15 2.76
C TYR A 14 -11.28 -10.59 1.43
N LEU A 15 -11.80 -11.09 0.30
CA LEU A 15 -11.39 -10.65 -1.04
C LEU A 15 -11.77 -9.20 -1.30
N LEU A 16 -12.95 -8.75 -0.89
CA LEU A 16 -13.36 -7.35 -1.03
C LEU A 16 -12.42 -6.41 -0.27
N LEU A 17 -12.09 -6.72 0.98
CA LEU A 17 -11.19 -5.91 1.78
C LEU A 17 -9.75 -5.92 1.22
N LEU A 18 -9.28 -7.05 0.71
CA LEU A 18 -8.00 -7.16 0.03
C LEU A 18 -7.99 -6.30 -1.25
N SER A 19 -9.07 -6.36 -2.04
CA SER A 19 -9.20 -5.53 -3.24
C SER A 19 -9.17 -4.04 -2.92
N VAL A 20 -9.83 -3.61 -1.85
CA VAL A 20 -9.78 -2.21 -1.39
C VAL A 20 -8.34 -1.78 -1.10
N GLN A 21 -7.55 -2.60 -0.42
CA GLN A 21 -6.14 -2.29 -0.15
C GLN A 21 -5.30 -2.24 -1.42
N VAL A 22 -5.47 -3.21 -2.32
CA VAL A 22 -4.72 -3.26 -3.59
C VAL A 22 -5.06 -2.05 -4.47
N ILE A 23 -6.34 -1.70 -4.58
CA ILE A 23 -6.80 -0.53 -5.34
C ILE A 23 -6.25 0.75 -4.70
N GLY A 24 -6.29 0.86 -3.37
CA GLY A 24 -5.72 1.98 -2.63
C GLY A 24 -4.21 2.13 -2.87
N ALA A 25 -3.44 1.03 -2.80
CA ALA A 25 -2.01 1.05 -3.08
C ALA A 25 -1.71 1.47 -4.52
N PHE A 26 -2.50 0.97 -5.48
CA PHE A 26 -2.37 1.39 -6.88
C PHE A 26 -2.70 2.87 -7.07
N PHE A 27 -3.71 3.38 -6.39
CA PHE A 27 -4.05 4.80 -6.39
C PHE A 27 -2.90 5.67 -5.83
N LEU A 28 -2.30 5.28 -4.68
CA LEU A 28 -1.16 5.99 -4.10
C LEU A 28 0.03 6.04 -5.08
N ILE A 29 0.37 4.92 -5.70
CA ILE A 29 1.46 4.84 -6.69
C ILE A 29 1.13 5.70 -7.91
N ALA A 30 -0.09 5.61 -8.44
CA ALA A 30 -0.52 6.36 -9.61
C ALA A 30 -0.49 7.89 -9.38
N THR A 31 -0.77 8.33 -8.15
CA THR A 31 -0.73 9.76 -7.79
C THR A 31 0.71 10.31 -7.78
N VAL A 32 1.69 9.50 -7.36
CA VAL A 32 3.10 9.92 -7.28
C VAL A 32 3.88 9.68 -8.59
N LEU A 33 3.38 8.82 -9.45
CA LEU A 33 4.04 8.43 -10.69
C LEU A 33 4.30 9.61 -11.66
N PRO A 34 3.40 10.61 -11.83
CA PRO A 34 3.67 11.79 -12.66
C PRO A 34 4.87 12.59 -12.17
N ASP A 35 4.98 12.83 -10.86
CA ASP A 35 6.10 13.57 -10.27
C ASP A 35 7.42 12.81 -10.47
N PHE A 36 7.38 11.50 -10.28
CA PHE A 36 8.53 10.64 -10.56
C PHE A 36 8.94 10.69 -12.04
N ARG A 37 7.98 10.65 -12.96
CA ARG A 37 8.25 10.73 -14.41
C ARG A 37 8.89 12.07 -14.77
N GLN A 38 8.40 13.17 -14.24
CA GLN A 38 9.00 14.50 -14.47
C GLN A 38 10.43 14.55 -13.94
N LEU A 39 10.67 14.02 -12.75
CA LEU A 39 11.99 13.94 -12.15
C LEU A 39 12.98 13.13 -13.02
N ALA A 40 12.51 12.03 -13.60
CA ALA A 40 13.33 11.17 -14.45
C ALA A 40 13.66 11.81 -15.82
N LEU A 41 12.71 12.60 -16.38
CA LEU A 41 12.87 13.22 -17.69
C LEU A 41 13.67 14.55 -17.64
N TYR A 42 13.57 15.28 -16.54
CA TYR A 42 14.17 16.61 -16.36
C TYR A 42 15.02 16.67 -15.08
N PRO A 43 16.12 15.92 -15.02
CA PRO A 43 16.99 15.93 -13.85
C PRO A 43 17.66 17.31 -13.70
N GLY A 44 17.37 18.00 -12.60
CA GLY A 44 17.97 19.30 -12.29
C GLY A 44 17.05 20.52 -12.48
N GLU A 45 15.90 20.38 -13.11
CA GLU A 45 14.91 21.45 -13.16
C GLU A 45 14.12 21.54 -11.84
N GLN A 46 13.92 22.78 -11.37
CA GLN A 46 13.00 23.04 -10.27
C GLN A 46 11.57 22.97 -10.81
N LEU A 47 10.95 21.81 -10.68
CA LEU A 47 9.57 21.61 -11.09
C LEU A 47 8.65 22.05 -9.97
N PRO A 48 7.60 22.85 -10.26
CA PRO A 48 6.64 23.21 -9.24
C PRO A 48 5.99 21.94 -8.70
N TYR A 49 5.96 21.81 -7.38
CA TYR A 49 5.29 20.70 -6.71
C TYR A 49 3.84 20.64 -7.21
N LEU A 50 3.52 19.55 -7.93
CA LEU A 50 2.14 19.28 -8.31
C LEU A 50 1.31 19.15 -7.01
N ARG A 51 0.41 20.09 -6.83
CA ARG A 51 -0.48 20.16 -5.68
C ARG A 51 -1.48 19.00 -5.81
N GLY A 52 -1.03 17.79 -5.47
CA GLY A 52 -1.91 16.64 -5.38
C GLY A 52 -3.05 16.93 -4.40
N ASP A 53 -4.17 16.28 -4.61
CA ASP A 53 -5.29 16.37 -3.68
C ASP A 53 -4.93 15.59 -2.39
N ASP A 54 -4.29 16.31 -1.44
CA ASP A 54 -3.88 15.76 -0.13
C ASP A 54 -5.07 15.07 0.57
N PHE A 55 -6.28 15.57 0.33
CA PHE A 55 -7.48 15.00 0.91
C PHE A 55 -7.78 13.60 0.34
N ALA A 56 -7.68 13.43 -0.97
CA ALA A 56 -7.89 12.13 -1.61
C ALA A 56 -6.84 11.11 -1.16
N LEU A 57 -5.58 11.54 -0.98
CA LEU A 57 -4.50 10.70 -0.44
C LEU A 57 -4.81 10.25 0.99
N VAL A 58 -5.19 11.16 1.86
CA VAL A 58 -5.55 10.84 3.25
C VAL A 58 -6.73 9.87 3.31
N VAL A 59 -7.77 10.10 2.50
CA VAL A 59 -8.93 9.20 2.41
C VAL A 59 -8.52 7.81 1.95
N ALA A 60 -7.65 7.71 0.94
CA ALA A 60 -7.14 6.43 0.45
C ALA A 60 -6.36 5.69 1.54
N ILE A 61 -5.45 6.38 2.25
CA ILE A 61 -4.65 5.81 3.34
C ILE A 61 -5.56 5.30 4.47
N VAL A 62 -6.50 6.14 4.93
CA VAL A 62 -7.42 5.76 6.01
C VAL A 62 -8.28 4.56 5.61
N THR A 63 -8.76 4.53 4.38
CA THR A 63 -9.55 3.41 3.85
C THR A 63 -8.73 2.12 3.79
N MET A 64 -7.49 2.18 3.31
CA MET A 64 -6.57 1.04 3.30
C MET A 64 -6.29 0.52 4.72
N GLN A 65 -6.03 1.42 5.67
CA GLN A 65 -5.78 1.07 7.07
C GLN A 65 -7.01 0.45 7.72
N ALA A 66 -8.19 1.04 7.52
CA ALA A 66 -9.45 0.47 8.03
C ALA A 66 -9.70 -0.95 7.48
N ALA A 67 -9.48 -1.16 6.18
CA ALA A 67 -9.61 -2.48 5.55
C ALA A 67 -8.61 -3.50 6.14
N TYR A 68 -7.35 -3.08 6.36
CA TYR A 68 -6.32 -3.90 6.98
C TYR A 68 -6.71 -4.33 8.40
N TRP A 69 -6.99 -3.35 9.28
CA TRP A 69 -7.29 -3.63 10.68
C TRP A 69 -8.58 -4.43 10.85
N TYR A 70 -9.62 -4.13 10.06
CA TYR A 70 -10.85 -4.90 10.09
C TYR A 70 -10.60 -6.37 9.72
N ARG A 71 -9.82 -6.59 8.66
CA ARG A 71 -9.47 -7.94 8.21
C ARG A 71 -8.62 -8.66 9.24
N LEU A 72 -7.61 -7.99 9.79
CA LEU A 72 -6.72 -8.54 10.80
C LEU A 72 -7.47 -9.02 12.05
N CYS A 73 -8.44 -8.23 12.52
CA CYS A 73 -9.14 -8.47 13.77
C CYS A 73 -10.40 -9.34 13.63
N ARG A 74 -11.05 -9.33 12.46
CA ARG A 74 -12.39 -9.88 12.30
C ARG A 74 -12.54 -10.98 11.25
N VAL A 75 -11.63 -11.08 10.30
CA VAL A 75 -11.80 -11.98 9.16
C VAL A 75 -10.62 -12.96 9.09
N PRO A 76 -10.83 -14.25 9.44
CA PRO A 76 -9.79 -15.27 9.29
C PRO A 76 -9.45 -15.48 7.82
N ILE A 77 -8.20 -15.90 7.54
CA ILE A 77 -7.76 -16.21 6.18
C ILE A 77 -8.53 -17.44 5.68
N PRO A 78 -9.35 -17.31 4.63
CA PRO A 78 -10.23 -18.39 4.20
C PRO A 78 -9.57 -19.38 3.25
N PHE A 79 -8.28 -19.18 2.92
CA PHE A 79 -7.53 -19.98 1.97
C PHE A 79 -6.42 -20.71 2.72
N GLN A 80 -6.44 -22.03 2.65
CA GLN A 80 -5.39 -22.87 3.20
C GLN A 80 -4.98 -23.90 2.14
N GLY A 81 -3.66 -23.96 1.84
CA GLY A 81 -3.07 -25.03 1.07
C GLY A 81 -3.55 -25.18 -0.38
N SER A 82 -3.90 -24.08 -1.06
CA SER A 82 -4.54 -24.18 -2.37
C SER A 82 -3.55 -24.17 -3.56
N SER A 83 -2.39 -23.51 -3.46
CA SER A 83 -1.44 -23.41 -4.58
C SER A 83 -0.11 -22.80 -4.16
N ILE A 84 0.99 -23.50 -4.45
CA ILE A 84 2.37 -22.98 -4.27
C ILE A 84 2.61 -21.75 -5.15
N ILE A 85 2.15 -21.78 -6.39
CA ILE A 85 2.37 -20.67 -7.34
C ILE A 85 1.73 -19.40 -6.79
N LEU A 86 0.47 -19.48 -6.32
CA LEU A 86 -0.20 -18.33 -5.72
C LEU A 86 0.50 -17.85 -4.44
N SER A 87 1.03 -18.78 -3.64
CA SER A 87 1.82 -18.44 -2.45
C SER A 87 3.04 -17.60 -2.82
N HIS A 88 3.87 -18.09 -3.73
CA HIS A 88 5.07 -17.37 -4.18
C HIS A 88 4.75 -16.04 -4.86
N MET A 89 3.72 -15.99 -5.67
CA MET A 89 3.27 -14.74 -6.30
C MET A 89 2.80 -13.71 -5.26
N SER A 90 2.05 -14.14 -4.26
CA SER A 90 1.58 -13.25 -3.19
C SER A 90 2.75 -12.67 -2.39
N LEU A 91 3.71 -13.51 -2.01
CA LEU A 91 4.95 -13.09 -1.32
C LEU A 91 5.77 -12.12 -2.18
N PHE A 92 5.95 -12.44 -3.46
CA PHE A 92 6.70 -11.60 -4.38
C PHE A 92 6.03 -10.23 -4.58
N LEU A 93 4.73 -10.20 -4.83
CA LEU A 93 3.98 -8.95 -5.02
C LEU A 93 3.98 -8.08 -3.77
N GLY A 94 3.87 -8.68 -2.58
CA GLY A 94 3.96 -7.95 -1.32
C GLY A 94 5.30 -7.22 -1.18
N ARG A 95 6.40 -7.94 -1.35
CA ARG A 95 7.75 -7.37 -1.25
C ARG A 95 8.03 -6.34 -2.34
N LEU A 96 7.64 -6.64 -3.58
CA LEU A 96 7.81 -5.73 -4.71
C LEU A 96 7.05 -4.42 -4.49
N SER A 97 5.80 -4.48 -4.01
CA SER A 97 4.98 -3.29 -3.73
C SER A 97 5.63 -2.39 -2.69
N PHE A 98 6.19 -2.96 -1.62
CA PHE A 98 6.86 -2.19 -0.58
C PHE A 98 8.17 -1.56 -1.07
N ILE A 99 9.02 -2.33 -1.73
CA ILE A 99 10.32 -1.85 -2.22
C ILE A 99 10.10 -0.77 -3.29
N PHE A 100 9.26 -1.06 -4.27
CA PHE A 100 9.02 -0.13 -5.38
C PHE A 100 8.30 1.15 -4.91
N GLY A 101 7.23 1.00 -4.16
CA GLY A 101 6.49 2.13 -3.60
C GLY A 101 7.35 2.96 -2.65
N GLY A 102 8.09 2.30 -1.76
CA GLY A 102 9.00 2.97 -0.82
C GLY A 102 10.09 3.77 -1.53
N ALA A 103 10.73 3.18 -2.54
CA ALA A 103 11.75 3.87 -3.33
C ALA A 103 11.18 5.08 -4.08
N LEU A 104 10.01 4.91 -4.72
CA LEU A 104 9.34 5.96 -5.49
C LEU A 104 8.92 7.13 -4.59
N PHE A 105 8.28 6.86 -3.47
CA PHE A 105 7.86 7.90 -2.53
C PHE A 105 9.05 8.60 -1.87
N ALA A 106 10.06 7.85 -1.45
CA ALA A 106 11.25 8.41 -0.85
C ALA A 106 11.98 9.36 -1.82
N LEU A 107 12.13 8.95 -3.09
CA LEU A 107 12.82 9.74 -4.10
C LEU A 107 12.09 11.05 -4.39
N VAL A 108 10.76 11.02 -4.54
CA VAL A 108 9.95 12.24 -4.74
C VAL A 108 10.01 13.14 -3.51
N PHE A 109 9.92 12.58 -2.31
CA PHE A 109 10.00 13.37 -1.08
C PHE A 109 11.35 14.06 -0.92
N PHE A 110 12.46 13.31 -1.03
CA PHE A 110 13.80 13.87 -0.86
C PHE A 110 14.16 14.93 -1.90
N ARG A 111 13.61 14.80 -3.10
CA ARG A 111 13.79 15.83 -4.14
C ARG A 111 13.20 17.18 -3.74
N HIS A 112 12.07 17.18 -3.03
CA HIS A 112 11.38 18.39 -2.62
C HIS A 112 11.82 18.94 -1.25
N VAL A 113 12.72 18.23 -0.54
CA VAL A 113 13.24 18.68 0.77
C VAL A 113 13.92 20.07 0.69
N PRO A 114 14.75 20.41 -0.33
CA PRO A 114 15.34 21.75 -0.41
C PRO A 114 14.31 22.87 -0.50
N GLU A 115 13.24 22.68 -1.28
CA GLU A 115 12.15 23.66 -1.41
C GLU A 115 11.35 23.81 -0.10
N LEU A 116 11.23 22.71 0.64
CA LEU A 116 10.58 22.72 1.95
C LEU A 116 11.45 23.36 3.03
N SER A 117 12.78 23.24 2.94
CA SER A 117 13.71 23.86 3.90
C SER A 117 13.85 25.36 3.71
N ASP A 118 13.69 25.87 2.50
CA ASP A 118 13.66 27.30 2.20
C ASP A 118 12.32 27.96 2.61
N SER A 119 11.26 27.17 2.76
CA SER A 119 9.99 27.65 3.31
C SER A 119 10.11 27.77 4.83
N THR A 120 9.80 28.94 5.37
CA THR A 120 9.79 29.23 6.83
C THR A 120 8.70 28.43 7.57
N ASP A 121 7.94 27.60 6.87
CA ASP A 121 6.79 26.86 7.40
C ASP A 121 7.16 25.41 7.78
N THR A 122 7.68 25.27 9.01
CA THR A 122 7.99 23.95 9.59
C THR A 122 6.77 23.05 9.73
N ALA A 123 5.56 23.63 9.86
CA ALA A 123 4.31 22.86 9.96
C ALA A 123 3.97 22.16 8.63
N LEU A 124 4.23 22.83 7.51
CA LEU A 124 4.04 22.24 6.18
C LEU A 124 4.99 21.06 5.95
N MET A 125 6.26 21.19 6.34
CA MET A 125 7.25 20.12 6.24
C MET A 125 6.87 18.92 7.10
N ALA A 126 6.47 19.15 8.35
CA ALA A 126 6.03 18.09 9.25
C ALA A 126 4.79 17.35 8.73
N ARG A 127 3.80 18.09 8.21
CA ARG A 127 2.59 17.49 7.62
C ARG A 127 2.92 16.57 6.44
N ARG A 128 3.80 17.01 5.54
CA ARG A 128 4.19 16.20 4.36
C ARG A 128 5.00 14.98 4.74
N GLY A 129 5.92 15.13 5.71
CA GLY A 129 6.64 14.00 6.27
C GLY A 129 5.71 12.96 6.91
N LEU A 130 4.68 13.42 7.61
CA LEU A 130 3.66 12.55 8.22
C LEU A 130 2.87 11.79 7.14
N ILE A 131 2.39 12.48 6.09
CA ILE A 131 1.67 11.83 4.97
C ILE A 131 2.55 10.75 4.32
N LEU A 132 3.84 11.05 4.08
CA LEU A 132 4.78 10.06 3.55
C LEU A 132 4.91 8.84 4.48
N ALA A 133 5.09 9.08 5.77
CA ALA A 133 5.21 8.00 6.75
C ALA A 133 3.96 7.11 6.78
N GLU A 134 2.77 7.70 6.71
CA GLU A 134 1.50 6.99 6.64
C GLU A 134 1.32 6.21 5.35
N MET A 135 1.75 6.75 4.20
CA MET A 135 1.77 6.03 2.93
C MET A 135 2.66 4.78 2.99
N LEU A 136 3.89 4.94 3.50
CA LEU A 136 4.82 3.83 3.68
C LEU A 136 4.26 2.78 4.64
N PHE A 137 3.62 3.22 5.72
CA PHE A 137 2.98 2.31 6.68
C PHE A 137 1.79 1.57 6.05
N ALA A 138 0.98 2.22 5.20
CA ALA A 138 -0.11 1.57 4.48
C ALA A 138 0.40 0.49 3.51
N LEU A 139 1.49 0.76 2.78
CA LEU A 139 2.14 -0.24 1.92
C LEU A 139 2.75 -1.39 2.72
N PHE A 140 3.36 -1.09 3.87
CA PHE A 140 3.88 -2.12 4.77
C PHE A 140 2.76 -3.04 5.28
N CYS A 141 1.61 -2.49 5.67
CA CYS A 141 0.44 -3.28 6.05
C CYS A 141 -0.06 -4.19 4.91
N LEU A 142 -0.09 -3.69 3.68
CA LEU A 142 -0.42 -4.50 2.50
C LEU A 142 0.58 -5.64 2.31
N THR A 143 1.88 -5.37 2.49
CA THR A 143 2.93 -6.40 2.40
C THR A 143 2.71 -7.50 3.42
N LEU A 144 2.46 -7.15 4.69
CA LEU A 144 2.18 -8.12 5.75
C LEU A 144 0.96 -8.99 5.44
N ASP A 145 -0.08 -8.40 4.84
CA ASP A 145 -1.27 -9.15 4.46
C ASP A 145 -1.01 -10.15 3.33
N LEU A 146 -0.26 -9.71 2.32
CA LEU A 146 0.13 -10.58 1.21
C LEU A 146 1.09 -11.70 1.67
N GLU A 147 1.97 -11.42 2.64
CA GLU A 147 2.84 -12.44 3.24
C GLU A 147 2.03 -13.46 4.05
N ARG A 148 1.05 -13.03 4.85
CA ARG A 148 0.15 -13.92 5.58
C ARG A 148 -0.67 -14.80 4.63
N LEU A 149 -1.21 -14.19 3.57
CA LEU A 149 -1.94 -14.92 2.55
C LEU A 149 -1.04 -15.93 1.84
N GLY A 150 0.17 -15.51 1.44
CA GLY A 150 1.14 -16.39 0.80
C GLY A 150 1.53 -17.59 1.68
N THR A 151 1.79 -17.33 2.97
CA THR A 151 2.11 -18.40 3.94
C THR A 151 0.93 -19.37 4.11
N ALA A 152 -0.29 -18.87 4.23
CA ALA A 152 -1.48 -19.71 4.37
C ALA A 152 -1.75 -20.57 3.12
N LEU A 153 -1.45 -20.04 1.92
CA LEU A 153 -1.57 -20.77 0.67
C LEU A 153 -0.52 -21.89 0.50
N GLY A 154 0.66 -21.73 1.14
CA GLY A 154 1.76 -22.69 1.07
C GLY A 154 1.77 -23.77 2.16
N SER A 155 0.99 -23.61 3.23
CA SER A 155 1.14 -24.38 4.48
C SER A 155 0.86 -25.91 4.40
N ASN A 156 0.16 -26.42 3.39
CA ASN A 156 -0.22 -27.83 3.30
C ASN A 156 0.82 -28.75 2.61
N GLN A 157 2.03 -28.30 2.32
CA GLN A 157 3.01 -29.11 1.61
C GLN A 157 4.24 -29.48 2.43
N GLN A 158 4.25 -29.18 3.73
CA GLN A 158 5.36 -29.52 4.63
C GLN A 158 5.04 -30.69 5.57
N SER A 159 3.92 -31.38 5.39
CA SER A 159 3.57 -32.60 6.16
C SER A 159 3.68 -33.87 5.34
#